data_4f41cca669d536939f2bb417f9db6b15
#
_entry.id   4f41cca669d536939f2bb417f9db6b15
#
_cell.length_a   1.000
_cell.length_b   1.000
_cell.length_c   1.000
_cell.angle_alpha   90.00
_cell.angle_beta   90.00
_cell.angle_gamma   90.00
#
_symmetry.space_group_name_H-M   'P 1'
#
loop_
_entity.id
_entity.type
_entity.pdbx_description
1 polymer ?
#
loop_
_entity_poly.entity_id
_entity_poly.type
_entity_poly.pdbx_seq_one_letter_code
_entity_poly.pdbx_strand_id
1 'polypeptide(L)'
;LGYVDATSPHVQEPAVPGASGKYLDLGAFYRPIPPEEAEKMRRLFAAYRREYARAYDMLHAAMLVSPGGIPGVLTAEAKARVRERAEAFAEKAVHRSEAEEYEKRRFLSAYTCRGAVLLSATAASFGRVYTLDNELGLADDFLQAVLEQARSAGAARIVCPDPVDPEKLAALILPKDGLSLVAVSDDFRVD
;
A
#
# COMPACT_ATOMS: atom_id res chain seq x y z
N LEU A 1 -0.08 -21.18 5.42
CA LEU A 1 -1.35 -21.06 6.11
C LEU A 1 -1.57 -19.59 6.47
N GLY A 2 -2.74 -19.04 6.19
CA GLY A 2 -3.11 -17.67 6.52
C GLY A 2 -4.55 -17.59 7.01
N TYR A 3 -4.84 -16.58 7.82
CA TYR A 3 -6.19 -16.23 8.26
C TYR A 3 -6.54 -14.86 7.68
N VAL A 4 -7.74 -14.70 7.17
CA VAL A 4 -8.26 -13.46 6.62
C VAL A 4 -9.54 -13.11 7.36
N ASP A 5 -9.66 -11.85 7.79
CA ASP A 5 -10.91 -11.33 8.32
C ASP A 5 -11.93 -11.22 7.17
N ALA A 6 -13.01 -11.98 7.28
CA ALA A 6 -14.08 -12.01 6.29
C ALA A 6 -15.37 -11.33 6.79
N THR A 7 -15.26 -10.50 7.84
CA THR A 7 -16.42 -9.72 8.33
C THR A 7 -16.63 -8.45 7.52
N SER A 8 -17.89 -7.98 7.48
CA SER A 8 -18.23 -6.71 6.82
C SER A 8 -17.41 -5.54 7.41
N PRO A 9 -16.85 -4.63 6.59
CA PRO A 9 -17.03 -4.48 5.14
C PRO A 9 -16.09 -5.33 4.27
N HIS A 10 -15.19 -6.13 4.86
CA HIS A 10 -14.10 -6.86 4.17
C HIS A 10 -14.49 -8.31 3.85
N VAL A 11 -15.71 -8.52 3.35
CA VAL A 11 -16.19 -9.88 3.02
C VAL A 11 -15.25 -10.55 2.02
N GLN A 12 -14.66 -11.66 2.43
CA GLN A 12 -13.79 -12.50 1.60
C GLN A 12 -14.32 -13.92 1.60
N GLU A 13 -14.65 -14.41 0.43
CA GLU A 13 -15.09 -15.79 0.26
C GLU A 13 -13.97 -16.63 -0.39
N PRO A 14 -13.79 -17.91 0.05
CA PRO A 14 -12.89 -18.81 -0.65
C PRO A 14 -13.34 -19.00 -2.10
N ALA A 15 -12.42 -18.95 -3.05
CA ALA A 15 -12.73 -19.17 -4.46
C ALA A 15 -13.39 -20.54 -4.71
N VAL A 16 -13.00 -21.55 -3.93
CA VAL A 16 -13.63 -22.87 -3.89
C VAL A 16 -13.80 -23.27 -2.43
N PRO A 17 -15.00 -23.14 -1.85
CA PRO A 17 -15.26 -23.52 -0.47
C PRO A 17 -14.89 -24.99 -0.19
N GLY A 18 -14.17 -25.20 0.91
CA GLY A 18 -13.70 -26.53 1.31
C GLY A 18 -12.39 -27.00 0.66
N ALA A 19 -12.01 -26.42 -0.51
CA ALA A 19 -10.76 -26.74 -1.19
C ALA A 19 -9.70 -25.62 -0.99
N SER A 20 -10.06 -24.37 -1.28
CA SER A 20 -9.14 -23.23 -1.16
C SER A 20 -9.20 -22.53 0.21
N GLY A 21 -10.16 -22.85 1.04
CA GLY A 21 -10.32 -22.29 2.38
C GLY A 21 -11.43 -22.90 3.19
N LYS A 22 -11.42 -22.62 4.49
CA LYS A 22 -12.45 -22.99 5.45
C LYS A 22 -12.92 -21.76 6.19
N TYR A 23 -14.22 -21.72 6.51
CA TYR A 23 -14.76 -20.71 7.43
C TYR A 23 -14.47 -21.11 8.88
N LEU A 24 -13.99 -20.13 9.64
CA LEU A 24 -13.91 -20.23 11.09
C LEU A 24 -14.93 -19.23 11.66
N ASP A 25 -16.06 -19.76 12.15
CA ASP A 25 -17.09 -18.93 12.78
C ASP A 25 -16.70 -18.62 14.22
N LEU A 26 -16.18 -17.41 14.43
CA LEU A 26 -15.87 -16.88 15.75
C LEU A 26 -17.12 -16.50 16.54
N GLY A 27 -18.27 -16.35 15.88
CA GLY A 27 -19.55 -16.06 16.51
C GLY A 27 -19.99 -17.18 17.45
N ALA A 28 -19.56 -18.43 17.20
CA ALA A 28 -19.81 -19.57 18.08
C ALA A 28 -19.24 -19.39 19.50
N PHE A 29 -18.28 -18.49 19.69
CA PHE A 29 -17.67 -18.17 20.99
C PHE A 29 -18.31 -16.97 21.69
N TYR A 30 -19.28 -16.29 21.06
CA TYR A 30 -19.96 -15.16 21.68
C TYR A 30 -20.81 -15.63 22.85
N ARG A 31 -20.73 -14.87 23.93
CA ARG A 31 -21.64 -15.00 25.05
C ARG A 31 -22.79 -13.99 24.87
N PRO A 32 -24.02 -14.32 25.28
CA PRO A 32 -25.10 -13.34 25.32
C PRO A 32 -24.69 -12.13 26.15
N ILE A 33 -24.88 -10.95 25.60
CA ILE A 33 -24.61 -9.68 26.30
C ILE A 33 -25.92 -9.11 26.84
N PRO A 34 -25.92 -8.56 28.08
CA PRO A 34 -27.08 -7.88 28.63
C PRO A 34 -27.51 -6.70 27.74
N PRO A 35 -28.81 -6.39 27.66
CA PRO A 35 -29.32 -5.31 26.81
C PRO A 35 -28.65 -3.94 27.08
N GLU A 36 -28.34 -3.65 28.33
CA GLU A 36 -27.66 -2.41 28.75
C GLU A 36 -26.22 -2.32 28.22
N GLU A 37 -25.49 -3.45 28.21
CA GLU A 37 -24.16 -3.52 27.63
C GLU A 37 -24.23 -3.40 26.10
N ALA A 38 -25.21 -4.04 25.47
CA ALA A 38 -25.44 -3.92 24.03
C ALA A 38 -25.74 -2.46 23.63
N GLU A 39 -26.49 -1.72 24.44
CA GLU A 39 -26.74 -0.30 24.19
C GLU A 39 -25.48 0.54 24.36
N LYS A 40 -24.68 0.28 25.39
CA LYS A 40 -23.37 0.93 25.57
C LYS A 40 -22.45 0.66 24.37
N MET A 41 -22.39 -0.57 23.88
CA MET A 41 -21.62 -0.91 22.69
C MET A 41 -22.12 -0.14 21.46
N ARG A 42 -23.42 -0.07 21.19
CA ARG A 42 -23.97 0.71 20.08
C ARG A 42 -23.53 2.19 20.14
N ARG A 43 -23.57 2.79 21.31
CA ARG A 43 -23.12 4.19 21.51
C ARG A 43 -21.62 4.34 21.22
N LEU A 44 -20.79 3.41 21.71
CA LEU A 44 -19.34 3.42 21.46
C LEU A 44 -19.03 3.23 19.98
N PHE A 45 -19.71 2.31 19.29
CA PHE A 45 -19.56 2.14 17.84
C PHE A 45 -19.99 3.38 17.05
N ALA A 46 -21.06 4.04 17.46
CA ALA A 46 -21.49 5.29 16.83
C ALA A 46 -20.46 6.41 17.04
N ALA A 47 -19.88 6.52 18.24
CA ALA A 47 -18.82 7.47 18.53
C ALA A 47 -17.56 7.17 17.70
N TYR A 48 -17.10 5.92 17.70
CA TYR A 48 -15.99 5.44 16.92
C TYR A 48 -16.13 5.79 15.42
N ARG A 49 -17.29 5.49 14.81
CA ARG A 49 -17.53 5.79 13.40
C ARG A 49 -17.44 7.30 13.11
N ARG A 50 -17.93 8.16 14.02
CA ARG A 50 -17.81 9.62 13.84
C ARG A 50 -16.36 10.09 13.87
N GLU A 51 -15.56 9.57 14.80
CA GLU A 51 -14.14 9.95 14.88
C GLU A 51 -13.34 9.47 13.66
N TYR A 52 -13.64 8.28 13.14
CA TYR A 52 -13.03 7.80 11.89
C TYR A 52 -13.44 8.65 10.69
N ALA A 53 -14.73 8.97 10.54
CA ALA A 53 -15.19 9.85 9.46
C ALA A 53 -14.43 11.19 9.50
N ARG A 54 -14.31 11.77 10.70
CA ARG A 54 -13.57 13.01 10.90
C ARG A 54 -12.07 12.90 10.56
N ALA A 55 -11.45 11.77 10.89
CA ALA A 55 -10.06 11.53 10.51
C ALA A 55 -9.89 11.42 8.99
N TYR A 56 -10.80 10.72 8.30
CA TYR A 56 -10.79 10.65 6.83
C TYR A 56 -11.05 12.01 6.18
N ASP A 57 -11.93 12.84 6.73
CA ASP A 57 -12.15 14.22 6.24
C ASP A 57 -10.86 15.05 6.34
N MET A 58 -10.09 14.89 7.43
CA MET A 58 -8.80 15.55 7.59
C MET A 58 -7.75 15.05 6.59
N LEU A 59 -7.66 13.75 6.36
CA LEU A 59 -6.76 13.18 5.35
C LEU A 59 -7.13 13.66 3.94
N HIS A 60 -8.42 13.69 3.63
CA HIS A 60 -8.91 14.23 2.36
C HIS A 60 -8.57 15.71 2.20
N ALA A 61 -8.75 16.50 3.24
CA ALA A 61 -8.35 17.92 3.23
C ALA A 61 -6.83 18.08 3.01
N ALA A 62 -6.01 17.23 3.64
CA ALA A 62 -4.56 17.24 3.43
C ALA A 62 -4.19 16.93 1.98
N MET A 63 -4.85 15.97 1.33
CA MET A 63 -4.66 15.69 -0.11
C MET A 63 -4.99 16.90 -1.00
N LEU A 64 -6.03 17.65 -0.67
CA LEU A 64 -6.42 18.83 -1.44
C LEU A 64 -5.42 19.99 -1.28
N VAL A 65 -4.81 20.12 -0.11
CA VAL A 65 -3.80 21.17 0.17
C VAL A 65 -2.44 20.79 -0.40
N SER A 66 -2.12 19.51 -0.47
CA SER A 66 -0.83 19.00 -0.98
C SER A 66 -1.06 18.06 -2.17
N PRO A 67 -1.44 18.59 -3.35
CA PRO A 67 -1.84 17.78 -4.52
C PRO A 67 -0.67 17.02 -5.19
N GLY A 68 0.27 16.53 -4.38
CA GLY A 68 1.34 15.64 -4.86
C GLY A 68 2.51 16.35 -5.53
N GLY A 69 2.95 17.47 -4.97
CA GLY A 69 4.19 18.11 -5.37
C GLY A 69 4.12 19.64 -5.38
N ILE A 70 5.27 20.27 -5.57
CA ILE A 70 5.39 21.72 -5.62
C ILE A 70 4.95 22.23 -6.99
N PRO A 71 3.96 23.13 -7.08
CA PRO A 71 3.56 23.73 -8.35
C PRO A 71 4.76 24.32 -9.10
N GLY A 72 4.86 24.04 -10.41
CA GLY A 72 5.97 24.47 -11.25
C GLY A 72 7.18 23.52 -11.30
N VAL A 73 7.30 22.57 -10.37
CA VAL A 73 8.33 21.51 -10.43
C VAL A 73 7.83 20.29 -11.21
N LEU A 74 6.55 19.99 -11.13
CA LEU A 74 5.91 18.87 -11.84
C LEU A 74 5.62 19.22 -13.31
N THR A 75 6.61 19.74 -14.03
CA THR A 75 6.49 20.01 -15.47
C THR A 75 6.48 18.71 -16.27
N ALA A 76 5.90 18.74 -17.47
CA ALA A 76 5.92 17.59 -18.38
C ALA A 76 7.37 17.15 -18.69
N GLU A 77 8.30 18.09 -18.78
CA GLU A 77 9.73 17.81 -18.99
C GLU A 77 10.36 17.12 -17.78
N ALA A 78 10.04 17.56 -16.54
CA ALA A 78 10.54 16.90 -15.33
C ALA A 78 10.04 15.44 -15.25
N LYS A 79 8.77 15.21 -15.52
CA LYS A 79 8.19 13.87 -15.56
C LYS A 79 8.80 13.01 -16.67
N ALA A 80 9.01 13.55 -17.86
CA ALA A 80 9.66 12.82 -18.95
C ALA A 80 11.08 12.39 -18.57
N ARG A 81 11.87 13.27 -17.95
CA ARG A 81 13.23 12.96 -17.47
C ARG A 81 13.23 11.89 -16.36
N VAL A 82 12.24 11.93 -15.47
CA VAL A 82 12.09 10.90 -14.43
C VAL A 82 11.76 9.55 -15.07
N ARG A 83 10.84 9.54 -16.04
CA ARG A 83 10.46 8.33 -16.79
C ARG A 83 11.64 7.73 -17.54
N GLU A 84 12.41 8.54 -18.27
CA GLU A 84 13.63 8.08 -18.97
C GLU A 84 14.64 7.44 -18.01
N ARG A 85 14.84 8.02 -16.83
CA ARG A 85 15.71 7.42 -15.79
C ARG A 85 15.15 6.14 -15.23
N ALA A 86 13.84 6.05 -15.04
CA ALA A 86 13.18 4.85 -14.56
C ALA A 86 13.29 3.71 -15.57
N GLU A 87 13.11 3.99 -16.85
CA GLU A 87 13.27 3.03 -17.95
C GLU A 87 14.71 2.50 -18.03
N ALA A 88 15.70 3.41 -18.01
CA ALA A 88 17.11 3.04 -17.99
C ALA A 88 17.53 2.26 -16.73
N PHE A 89 16.88 2.50 -15.59
CA PHE A 89 17.06 1.72 -14.37
C PHE A 89 16.44 0.33 -14.54
N ALA A 90 15.20 0.27 -15.05
CA ALA A 90 14.46 -0.98 -15.21
C ALA A 90 15.16 -1.93 -16.19
N GLU A 91 15.72 -1.44 -17.29
CA GLU A 91 16.51 -2.23 -18.24
C GLU A 91 17.67 -3.01 -17.57
N LYS A 92 18.22 -2.47 -16.49
CA LYS A 92 19.36 -3.05 -15.76
C LYS A 92 18.93 -3.90 -14.56
N ALA A 93 17.78 -3.62 -13.99
CA ALA A 93 17.38 -4.13 -12.69
C ALA A 93 16.21 -5.12 -12.74
N VAL A 94 15.42 -5.08 -13.82
CA VAL A 94 14.25 -5.94 -14.00
C VAL A 94 14.61 -7.03 -15.02
N HIS A 95 14.51 -8.28 -14.59
CA HIS A 95 14.83 -9.40 -15.47
C HIS A 95 13.55 -10.15 -15.88
N ARG A 96 13.55 -10.67 -17.10
CA ARG A 96 12.46 -11.53 -17.56
C ARG A 96 12.41 -12.77 -16.68
N SER A 97 11.26 -13.02 -16.09
CA SER A 97 11.06 -14.18 -15.24
C SER A 97 10.59 -15.38 -16.05
N GLU A 98 11.23 -16.54 -15.87
CA GLU A 98 10.71 -17.84 -16.32
C GLU A 98 9.77 -18.46 -15.25
N ALA A 99 9.69 -17.84 -14.06
CA ALA A 99 8.84 -18.28 -12.98
C ALA A 99 7.42 -17.73 -13.11
N GLU A 100 6.52 -18.27 -12.29
CA GLU A 100 5.13 -17.80 -12.25
C GLU A 100 5.05 -16.27 -12.02
N GLU A 101 4.44 -15.58 -12.98
CA GLU A 101 4.11 -14.17 -12.86
C GLU A 101 3.03 -13.97 -11.81
N TYR A 102 3.22 -13.04 -10.91
CA TYR A 102 2.16 -12.57 -10.03
C TYR A 102 2.29 -11.09 -9.72
N GLU A 103 1.16 -10.45 -9.51
CA GLU A 103 1.08 -9.12 -8.95
C GLU A 103 0.29 -9.18 -7.63
N LYS A 104 0.92 -8.75 -6.54
CA LYS A 104 0.26 -8.63 -5.25
C LYS A 104 0.21 -7.16 -4.84
N ARG A 105 -0.92 -6.72 -4.31
CA ARG A 105 -1.08 -5.38 -3.77
C ARG A 105 -1.00 -5.43 -2.24
N ARG A 106 -0.11 -4.64 -1.63
CA ARG A 106 0.13 -4.60 -0.19
C ARG A 106 0.49 -3.18 0.23
N PHE A 107 0.05 -2.75 1.41
CA PHE A 107 0.55 -1.51 2.00
C PHE A 107 1.89 -1.76 2.67
N LEU A 108 2.86 -0.88 2.40
CA LEU A 108 4.17 -0.85 3.05
C LEU A 108 4.27 0.28 4.07
N SER A 109 3.42 1.28 3.94
CA SER A 109 3.33 2.46 4.80
C SER A 109 1.90 2.73 5.21
N ALA A 110 1.72 3.43 6.32
CA ALA A 110 0.41 3.82 6.84
C ALA A 110 0.50 5.06 7.73
N TYR A 111 -0.55 5.86 7.75
CA TYR A 111 -0.79 6.82 8.81
C TYR A 111 -1.59 6.16 9.93
N THR A 112 -1.08 6.22 11.15
CA THR A 112 -1.67 5.59 12.34
C THR A 112 -1.94 6.64 13.41
N CYS A 113 -2.63 6.26 14.48
CA CYS A 113 -2.81 7.13 15.66
C CYS A 113 -1.47 7.47 16.37
N ARG A 114 -0.37 6.85 15.99
CA ARG A 114 0.99 7.11 16.49
C ARG A 114 1.86 7.86 15.49
N GLY A 115 1.30 8.32 14.38
CA GLY A 115 2.00 8.96 13.27
C GLY A 115 2.20 8.05 12.06
N ALA A 116 3.07 8.47 11.18
CA ALA A 116 3.45 7.73 9.97
C ALA A 116 4.31 6.52 10.33
N VAL A 117 4.07 5.40 9.65
CA VAL A 117 4.81 4.15 9.82
C VAL A 117 5.22 3.64 8.44
N LEU A 118 6.50 3.35 8.28
CA LEU A 118 7.05 2.65 7.12
C LEU A 118 7.62 1.30 7.58
N LEU A 119 7.22 0.22 6.93
CA LEU A 119 7.70 -1.13 7.23
C LEU A 119 9.04 -1.40 6.50
N SER A 120 10.08 -0.62 6.83
CA SER A 120 11.41 -0.66 6.20
C SER A 120 12.06 -2.04 6.26
N ALA A 121 11.94 -2.75 7.38
CA ALA A 121 12.43 -4.12 7.54
C ALA A 121 11.77 -5.10 6.56
N THR A 122 10.49 -4.89 6.22
CA THR A 122 9.79 -5.70 5.21
C THR A 122 10.38 -5.45 3.83
N ALA A 123 10.64 -4.19 3.44
CA ALA A 123 11.29 -3.87 2.18
C ALA A 123 12.69 -4.49 2.10
N ALA A 124 13.47 -4.38 3.18
CA ALA A 124 14.83 -4.91 3.27
C ALA A 124 14.89 -6.46 3.20
N SER A 125 13.84 -7.15 3.63
CA SER A 125 13.77 -8.62 3.57
C SER A 125 13.79 -9.20 2.15
N PHE A 126 13.52 -8.37 1.13
CA PHE A 126 13.54 -8.79 -0.28
C PHE A 126 14.89 -8.55 -0.97
N GLY A 127 15.86 -7.92 -0.31
CA GLY A 127 17.19 -7.68 -0.84
C GLY A 127 17.59 -6.20 -0.80
N ARG A 128 18.07 -5.66 -1.94
CA ARG A 128 18.51 -4.27 -2.04
C ARG A 128 17.34 -3.30 -1.97
N VAL A 129 17.47 -2.28 -1.13
CA VAL A 129 16.50 -1.20 -1.03
C VAL A 129 17.06 0.05 -1.69
N TYR A 130 16.32 0.61 -2.65
CA TYR A 130 16.58 1.91 -3.24
C TYR A 130 15.52 2.88 -2.74
N THR A 131 15.96 3.97 -2.17
CA THR A 131 15.09 5.06 -1.72
C THR A 131 14.94 6.09 -2.84
N LEU A 132 13.71 6.54 -3.05
CA LEU A 132 13.35 7.60 -3.98
C LEU A 132 12.88 8.78 -3.16
N ASP A 133 13.63 9.87 -3.19
CA ASP A 133 13.19 11.12 -2.59
C ASP A 133 11.88 11.59 -3.23
N ASN A 134 10.87 11.81 -2.41
CA ASN A 134 9.52 12.18 -2.85
C ASN A 134 9.09 13.57 -2.36
N GLU A 135 9.99 14.40 -1.87
CA GLU A 135 9.69 15.77 -1.42
C GLU A 135 9.07 16.62 -2.55
N LEU A 136 9.43 16.30 -3.78
CA LEU A 136 8.90 16.96 -4.97
C LEU A 136 7.69 16.23 -5.59
N GLY A 137 7.27 15.08 -5.06
CA GLY A 137 6.13 14.30 -5.55
C GLY A 137 6.37 13.57 -6.88
N LEU A 138 7.64 13.26 -7.23
CA LEU A 138 8.02 12.61 -8.50
C LEU A 138 8.30 11.11 -8.36
N ALA A 139 8.29 10.56 -7.16
CA ALA A 139 8.60 9.15 -6.94
C ALA A 139 7.55 8.22 -7.59
N ASP A 140 6.28 8.60 -7.61
CA ASP A 140 5.24 7.83 -8.27
C ASP A 140 5.48 7.70 -9.78
N ASP A 141 5.84 8.80 -10.46
CA ASP A 141 6.16 8.76 -11.91
C ASP A 141 7.30 7.76 -12.21
N PHE A 142 8.29 7.68 -11.32
CA PHE A 142 9.39 6.72 -11.42
C PHE A 142 8.90 5.28 -11.19
N LEU A 143 8.17 5.06 -10.10
CA LEU A 143 7.67 3.75 -9.70
C LEU A 143 6.70 3.18 -10.74
N GLN A 144 5.82 4.00 -11.31
CA GLN A 144 4.89 3.59 -12.37
C GLN A 144 5.65 3.15 -13.63
N ALA A 145 6.67 3.89 -14.06
CA ALA A 145 7.45 3.53 -15.22
C ALA A 145 8.21 2.20 -15.02
N VAL A 146 8.80 1.97 -13.83
CA VAL A 146 9.44 0.68 -13.51
C VAL A 146 8.40 -0.45 -13.45
N LEU A 147 7.20 -0.18 -12.91
CA LEU A 147 6.11 -1.15 -12.85
C LEU A 147 5.65 -1.59 -14.26
N GLU A 148 5.54 -0.64 -15.20
CA GLU A 148 5.21 -0.93 -16.60
C GLU A 148 6.24 -1.88 -17.23
N GLN A 149 7.54 -1.64 -17.00
CA GLN A 149 8.61 -2.52 -17.45
C GLN A 149 8.57 -3.89 -16.78
N ALA A 150 8.33 -3.95 -15.48
CA ALA A 150 8.20 -5.19 -14.73
C ALA A 150 7.00 -6.04 -15.23
N ARG A 151 5.89 -5.39 -15.56
CA ARG A 151 4.73 -6.05 -16.19
C ARG A 151 5.08 -6.61 -17.57
N SER A 152 5.73 -5.81 -18.39
CA SER A 152 6.16 -6.22 -19.74
C SER A 152 7.16 -7.38 -19.72
N ALA A 153 7.99 -7.46 -18.69
CA ALA A 153 8.96 -8.53 -18.47
C ALA A 153 8.33 -9.79 -17.82
N GLY A 154 7.05 -9.76 -17.42
CA GLY A 154 6.43 -10.85 -16.67
C GLY A 154 7.03 -11.04 -15.27
N ALA A 155 7.66 -10.02 -14.70
CA ALA A 155 8.31 -10.13 -13.41
C ALA A 155 7.29 -10.24 -12.27
N ALA A 156 7.55 -11.13 -11.32
CA ALA A 156 6.79 -11.21 -10.06
C ALA A 156 6.97 -9.94 -9.24
N ARG A 157 5.87 -9.33 -8.78
CA ARG A 157 5.89 -7.99 -8.17
C ARG A 157 4.91 -7.82 -7.04
N ILE A 158 5.28 -6.95 -6.10
CA ILE A 158 4.41 -6.47 -5.04
C ILE A 158 4.30 -4.95 -5.21
N VAL A 159 3.10 -4.50 -5.53
CA VAL A 159 2.76 -3.10 -5.73
C VAL A 159 2.27 -2.53 -4.41
N CYS A 160 2.90 -1.47 -3.93
CA CYS A 160 2.57 -0.84 -2.66
C CYS A 160 1.96 0.54 -2.91
N PRO A 161 0.62 0.69 -2.78
CA PRO A 161 -0.03 1.98 -2.94
C PRO A 161 0.39 2.97 -1.87
N ASP A 162 0.27 4.24 -2.20
CA ASP A 162 0.35 5.31 -1.21
C ASP A 162 -0.81 5.19 -0.20
N PRO A 163 -0.57 5.37 1.10
CA PRO A 163 -1.61 5.19 2.12
C PRO A 163 -2.70 6.26 2.11
N VAL A 164 -2.48 7.39 1.46
CA VAL A 164 -3.44 8.51 1.36
C VAL A 164 -4.08 8.56 -0.02
N ASP A 165 -3.29 8.35 -1.08
CA ASP A 165 -3.74 8.34 -2.47
C ASP A 165 -3.45 6.97 -3.12
N PRO A 166 -4.38 6.00 -3.04
CA PRO A 166 -4.17 4.64 -3.54
C PRO A 166 -3.96 4.51 -5.05
N GLU A 167 -4.17 5.59 -5.81
CA GLU A 167 -3.86 5.64 -7.25
C GLU A 167 -2.36 5.85 -7.50
N LYS A 168 -1.63 6.35 -6.49
CA LYS A 168 -0.18 6.51 -6.50
C LYS A 168 0.53 5.34 -5.84
N LEU A 169 1.83 5.23 -6.11
CA LEU A 169 2.70 4.22 -5.52
C LEU A 169 3.61 4.83 -4.45
N ALA A 170 3.65 4.19 -3.30
CA ALA A 170 4.65 4.45 -2.26
C ALA A 170 5.87 3.52 -2.40
N ALA A 171 5.70 2.32 -2.97
CA ALA A 171 6.80 1.40 -3.21
C ALA A 171 6.48 0.36 -4.29
N LEU A 172 7.54 -0.22 -4.85
CA LEU A 172 7.49 -1.37 -5.73
C LEU A 172 8.56 -2.38 -5.29
N ILE A 173 8.16 -3.63 -5.07
CA ILE A 173 9.07 -4.71 -4.69
C ILE A 173 9.09 -5.74 -5.81
N LEU A 174 10.28 -6.12 -6.23
CA LEU A 174 10.55 -7.16 -7.21
C LEU A 174 11.29 -8.32 -6.52
N PRO A 175 10.55 -9.29 -5.94
CA PRO A 175 11.13 -10.30 -5.05
C PRO A 175 12.16 -11.19 -5.73
N LYS A 176 11.99 -11.50 -7.02
CA LYS A 176 12.91 -12.34 -7.78
C LYS A 176 14.19 -11.62 -8.19
N ASP A 177 14.11 -10.29 -8.36
CA ASP A 177 15.26 -9.44 -8.65
C ASP A 177 16.00 -9.01 -7.36
N GLY A 178 15.45 -9.37 -6.20
CA GLY A 178 16.01 -8.98 -4.90
C GLY A 178 16.04 -7.47 -4.72
N LEU A 179 14.95 -6.79 -5.07
CA LEU A 179 14.90 -5.34 -5.20
C LEU A 179 13.63 -4.76 -4.59
N SER A 180 13.80 -3.70 -3.81
CA SER A 180 12.72 -2.85 -3.32
C SER A 180 13.00 -1.39 -3.65
N LEU A 181 12.03 -0.72 -4.27
CA LEU A 181 12.04 0.71 -4.55
C LEU A 181 11.03 1.35 -3.59
N VAL A 182 11.45 2.31 -2.79
CA VAL A 182 10.62 2.90 -1.73
C VAL A 182 10.66 4.42 -1.81
N ALA A 183 9.51 5.04 -1.99
CA ALA A 183 9.37 6.50 -1.88
C ALA A 183 9.57 6.91 -0.41
N VAL A 184 10.42 7.89 -0.19
CA VAL A 184 10.72 8.43 1.14
C VAL A 184 10.43 9.92 1.18
N SER A 185 9.99 10.40 2.33
CA SER A 185 9.69 11.80 2.61
C SER A 185 9.99 12.09 4.07
N ASP A 186 9.73 13.31 4.52
CA ASP A 186 9.87 13.65 5.95
C ASP A 186 9.03 12.76 6.87
N ASP A 187 7.84 12.33 6.40
CA ASP A 187 6.95 11.45 7.16
C ASP A 187 7.37 9.97 7.11
N PHE A 188 7.93 9.52 5.97
CA PHE A 188 8.28 8.13 5.73
C PHE A 188 9.76 7.99 5.43
N ARG A 189 10.55 7.58 6.43
CA ARG A 189 12.01 7.37 6.33
C ARG A 189 12.35 5.90 6.46
N VAL A 190 13.39 5.49 5.74
CA VAL A 190 14.00 4.17 5.93
C VAL A 190 15.07 4.33 7.01
N ASP A 191 14.96 3.52 8.06
CA ASP A 191 15.95 3.45 9.16
C ASP A 191 17.23 2.71 8.74
#